data_6f85220ce18a42550e77f1367eec7384
#
_entry.id   6f85220ce18a42550e77f1367eec7384
#
_cell.length_a   1.000
_cell.length_b   1.000
_cell.length_c   1.000
_cell.angle_alpha   90.00
_cell.angle_beta   90.00
_cell.angle_gamma   90.00
#
_symmetry.space_group_name_H-M   'P 1'
#
loop_
_entity.id
_entity.type
_entity.pdbx_description
1 polymer ?
#
loop_
_entity_poly.entity_id
_entity_poly.type
_entity_poly.pdbx_seq_one_letter_code
_entity_poly.pdbx_strand_id
1 'polypeptide(L)'
;MNRKIQPEIQTLKDFRILPPARTTLPNGIPLTVINAGEQDVVRMDILFGGGRWQQSQKLQALFTNRMLREGTKKYTAATIAGKLDYYGSWLELSSSSDYA
;
A
#
# COMPACT_ATOMS: atom_id res chain seq x y z
N MET A 1 -24.67 -26.88 5.44
CA MET A 1 -23.31 -27.18 4.98
C MET A 1 -22.68 -28.15 5.98
N ASN A 2 -22.27 -29.35 5.55
CA ASN A 2 -21.67 -30.35 6.44
C ASN A 2 -20.16 -30.13 6.51
N ARG A 3 -19.68 -29.60 7.62
CA ARG A 3 -18.24 -29.29 7.83
C ARG A 3 -17.36 -30.52 8.08
N LYS A 4 -17.94 -31.72 8.17
CA LYS A 4 -17.20 -32.98 8.37
C LYS A 4 -16.76 -33.62 7.06
N ILE A 5 -17.28 -33.13 5.93
CA ILE A 5 -16.92 -33.62 4.60
C ILE A 5 -15.91 -32.64 4.00
N GLN A 6 -14.71 -33.15 3.72
CA GLN A 6 -13.67 -32.39 3.02
C GLN A 6 -14.16 -32.08 1.61
N PRO A 7 -14.03 -30.83 1.12
CA PRO A 7 -14.29 -30.50 -0.28
C PRO A 7 -13.40 -31.32 -1.21
N GLU A 8 -13.92 -31.66 -2.39
CA GLU A 8 -13.09 -32.31 -3.42
C GLU A 8 -11.89 -31.44 -3.79
N ILE A 9 -10.71 -32.08 -3.83
CA ILE A 9 -9.49 -31.44 -4.29
C ILE A 9 -9.57 -31.34 -5.82
N GLN A 10 -9.72 -30.13 -6.32
CA GLN A 10 -9.69 -29.87 -7.75
C GLN A 10 -8.30 -29.38 -8.15
N THR A 11 -7.72 -30.03 -9.17
CA THR A 11 -6.47 -29.57 -9.77
C THR A 11 -6.74 -28.29 -10.56
N LEU A 12 -6.03 -27.22 -10.24
CA LEU A 12 -6.00 -26.00 -11.06
C LEU A 12 -5.48 -26.34 -12.45
N LYS A 13 -6.37 -26.31 -13.45
CA LYS A 13 -6.00 -26.59 -14.86
C LYS A 13 -5.44 -25.37 -15.56
N ASP A 14 -5.96 -24.19 -15.26
CA ASP A 14 -5.55 -22.93 -15.85
C ASP A 14 -5.53 -21.82 -14.79
N PHE A 15 -4.50 -20.99 -14.80
CA PHE A 15 -4.47 -19.74 -14.07
C PHE A 15 -3.93 -18.61 -14.97
N ARG A 16 -4.47 -17.44 -14.84
CA ARG A 16 -4.05 -16.26 -15.60
C ARG A 16 -3.56 -15.18 -14.65
N ILE A 17 -2.33 -14.76 -14.86
CA ILE A 17 -1.80 -13.58 -14.17
C ILE A 17 -2.22 -12.35 -14.96
N LEU A 18 -2.86 -11.40 -14.27
CA LEU A 18 -3.23 -10.11 -14.89
C LEU A 18 -1.97 -9.27 -15.09
N PRO A 19 -1.63 -8.89 -16.32
CA PRO A 19 -0.49 -8.05 -16.57
C PRO A 19 -0.76 -6.62 -16.04
N PRO A 20 0.21 -5.98 -15.37
CA PRO A 20 0.09 -4.60 -14.98
C PRO A 20 0.24 -3.65 -16.17
N ALA A 21 -0.56 -2.60 -16.23
CA ALA A 21 -0.31 -1.46 -17.09
C ALA A 21 0.76 -0.56 -16.46
N ARG A 22 1.77 -0.17 -17.24
CA ARG A 22 2.86 0.68 -16.77
C ARG A 22 2.91 1.98 -17.57
N THR A 23 3.07 3.08 -16.86
CA THR A 23 3.25 4.41 -17.44
C THR A 23 4.16 5.24 -16.55
N THR A 24 4.56 6.40 -17.02
CA THR A 24 5.32 7.38 -16.23
C THR A 24 4.53 8.66 -16.15
N LEU A 25 4.40 9.20 -14.94
CA LEU A 25 3.75 10.48 -14.72
C LEU A 25 4.60 11.63 -15.28
N PRO A 26 4.01 12.82 -15.55
CA PRO A 26 4.75 13.99 -16.07
C PRO A 26 5.92 14.42 -15.20
N ASN A 27 5.91 14.12 -13.90
CA ASN A 27 6.98 14.40 -12.96
C ASN A 27 8.07 13.31 -12.92
N GLY A 28 8.02 12.32 -13.82
CA GLY A 28 9.00 11.23 -13.90
C GLY A 28 8.74 10.03 -12.96
N ILE A 29 7.69 10.04 -12.16
CA ILE A 29 7.38 8.93 -11.25
C ILE A 29 6.78 7.77 -12.06
N PRO A 30 7.34 6.53 -11.95
CA PRO A 30 6.74 5.37 -12.58
C PRO A 30 5.44 4.99 -11.88
N LEU A 31 4.40 4.75 -12.65
CA LEU A 31 3.10 4.31 -12.20
C LEU A 31 2.80 2.92 -12.76
N THR A 32 2.46 2.00 -11.89
CA THR A 32 2.00 0.65 -12.26
C THR A 32 0.57 0.47 -11.77
N VAL A 33 -0.32 0.09 -12.67
CA VAL A 33 -1.75 -0.09 -12.38
C VAL A 33 -2.17 -1.52 -12.69
N ILE A 34 -2.86 -2.15 -11.75
CA ILE A 34 -3.53 -3.43 -11.94
C ILE A 34 -5.03 -3.19 -11.72
N ASN A 35 -5.80 -3.29 -12.78
CA ASN A 35 -7.25 -3.23 -12.68
C ASN A 35 -7.79 -4.66 -12.54
N ALA A 36 -8.13 -5.05 -11.31
CA ALA A 36 -8.56 -6.39 -10.97
C ALA A 36 -9.60 -6.34 -9.85
N GLY A 37 -10.47 -7.35 -9.81
CA GLY A 37 -11.49 -7.48 -8.77
C GLY A 37 -12.88 -7.05 -9.21
N GLU A 38 -13.85 -7.37 -8.37
CA GLU A 38 -15.28 -7.11 -8.59
C GLU A 38 -15.84 -6.05 -7.64
N GLN A 39 -14.99 -5.53 -6.75
CA GLN A 39 -15.38 -4.55 -5.74
C GLN A 39 -14.78 -3.18 -6.06
N ASP A 40 -15.54 -2.13 -5.75
CA ASP A 40 -15.10 -0.73 -5.88
C ASP A 40 -14.14 -0.34 -4.75
N VAL A 41 -12.99 -1.01 -4.70
CA VAL A 41 -11.93 -0.75 -3.72
C VAL A 41 -10.65 -0.35 -4.45
N VAL A 42 -9.98 0.69 -3.99
CA VAL A 42 -8.69 1.14 -4.49
C VAL A 42 -7.62 0.95 -3.43
N ARG A 43 -6.53 0.28 -3.78
CA ARG A 43 -5.29 0.27 -3.00
C ARG A 43 -4.22 1.06 -3.75
N MET A 44 -3.53 1.92 -3.02
CA MET A 44 -2.41 2.70 -3.57
C MET A 44 -1.18 2.47 -2.69
N ASP A 45 -0.10 1.98 -3.29
CA ASP A 45 1.19 1.81 -2.63
C ASP A 45 2.17 2.86 -3.20
N ILE A 46 2.76 3.68 -2.33
CA ILE A 46 3.78 4.68 -2.69
C ILE A 46 5.09 4.24 -2.07
N LEU A 47 6.10 4.01 -2.91
CA LEU A 47 7.40 3.50 -2.49
C LEU A 47 8.46 4.61 -2.63
N PHE A 48 9.15 4.90 -1.54
CA PHE A 48 10.28 5.81 -1.52
C PHE A 48 11.58 5.01 -1.39
N GLY A 49 12.58 5.31 -2.21
CA GLY A 49 13.93 4.75 -2.09
C GLY A 49 14.70 5.35 -0.92
N GLY A 50 14.20 5.19 0.30
CA GLY A 50 14.70 5.80 1.52
C GLY A 50 14.64 4.88 2.74
N GLY A 51 14.92 3.59 2.55
CA GLY A 51 14.90 2.60 3.62
C GLY A 51 16.10 2.69 4.57
N ARG A 52 16.26 1.67 5.42
CA ARG A 52 17.30 1.64 6.47
C ARG A 52 18.73 1.72 5.94
N TRP A 53 18.99 1.29 4.72
CA TRP A 53 20.31 1.36 4.11
C TRP A 53 20.74 2.77 3.73
N GLN A 54 19.80 3.66 3.43
CA GLN A 54 20.06 5.04 3.03
C GLN A 54 20.03 6.03 4.20
N GLN A 55 19.67 5.59 5.40
CA GLN A 55 19.57 6.48 6.55
C GLN A 55 20.95 6.89 7.07
N SER A 56 21.13 8.17 7.42
CA SER A 56 22.33 8.69 8.05
C SER A 56 22.34 8.51 9.58
N GLN A 57 21.17 8.32 10.18
CA GLN A 57 20.99 8.12 11.61
C GLN A 57 20.09 6.91 11.87
N LYS A 58 20.34 6.20 12.95
CA LYS A 58 19.51 5.07 13.37
C LYS A 58 18.05 5.50 13.51
N LEU A 59 17.14 4.67 13.00
CA LEU A 59 15.68 4.86 13.07
C LEU A 59 15.12 6.03 12.24
N GLN A 60 15.95 6.76 11.48
CA GLN A 60 15.50 7.88 10.66
C GLN A 60 14.37 7.48 9.70
N ALA A 61 14.54 6.40 8.93
CA ALA A 61 13.51 5.93 8.00
C ALA A 61 12.20 5.58 8.71
N LEU A 62 12.28 4.92 9.87
CA LEU A 62 11.12 4.54 10.67
C LEU A 62 10.37 5.77 11.19
N PHE A 63 11.08 6.72 11.79
CA PHE A 63 10.44 7.92 12.34
C PHE A 63 9.89 8.82 11.25
N THR A 64 10.62 9.03 10.16
CA THR A 64 10.12 9.81 9.01
C THR A 64 8.80 9.25 8.51
N ASN A 65 8.72 7.94 8.36
CA ASN A 65 7.51 7.26 7.90
C ASN A 65 6.37 7.42 8.91
N ARG A 66 6.60 7.17 10.21
CA ARG A 66 5.58 7.31 11.25
C ARG A 66 5.05 8.74 11.39
N MET A 67 5.91 9.75 11.20
CA MET A 67 5.52 11.17 11.27
C MET A 67 4.51 11.60 10.20
N LEU A 68 4.34 10.83 9.12
CA LEU A 68 3.34 11.13 8.10
C LEU A 68 1.89 11.16 8.63
N ARG A 69 1.62 10.49 9.74
CA ARG A 69 0.30 10.53 10.42
C ARG A 69 0.13 11.72 11.36
N GLU A 70 1.23 12.29 11.83
CA GLU A 70 1.22 13.28 12.92
C GLU A 70 0.82 14.67 12.45
N GLY A 71 0.73 14.87 11.14
CA GLY A 71 0.24 16.09 10.55
C GLY A 71 1.07 16.60 9.38
N THR A 72 0.61 17.71 8.82
CA THR A 72 1.26 18.43 7.73
C THR A 72 1.24 19.93 8.06
N LYS A 73 1.87 20.75 7.23
CA LYS A 73 1.73 22.23 7.35
C LYS A 73 0.29 22.70 7.28
N LYS A 74 -0.62 21.92 6.68
CA LYS A 74 -2.02 22.31 6.43
C LYS A 74 -3.02 21.57 7.33
N TYR A 75 -2.73 20.36 7.76
CA TYR A 75 -3.65 19.52 8.49
C TYR A 75 -3.01 18.98 9.78
N THR A 76 -3.76 19.01 10.86
CA THR A 76 -3.40 18.33 12.12
C THR A 76 -3.59 16.82 12.00
N ALA A 77 -2.99 16.04 12.89
CA ALA A 77 -3.20 14.60 12.98
C ALA A 77 -4.69 14.22 13.07
N ALA A 78 -5.44 14.92 13.93
CA ALA A 78 -6.89 14.73 14.08
C ALA A 78 -7.66 14.99 12.77
N THR A 79 -7.27 16.03 12.01
CA THR A 79 -7.88 16.32 10.72
C THR A 79 -7.59 15.23 9.69
N ILE A 80 -6.37 14.69 9.67
CA ILE A 80 -6.01 13.58 8.79
C ILE A 80 -6.81 12.33 9.15
N ALA A 81 -6.85 11.96 10.43
CA ALA A 81 -7.62 10.82 10.90
C ALA A 81 -9.11 10.95 10.53
N GLY A 82 -9.73 12.11 10.81
CA GLY A 82 -11.14 12.32 10.46
C GLY A 82 -11.44 12.26 8.97
N LYS A 83 -10.48 12.64 8.10
CA LYS A 83 -10.63 12.46 6.65
C LYS A 83 -10.53 11.00 6.24
N LEU A 84 -9.61 10.23 6.81
CA LEU A 84 -9.49 8.80 6.56
C LEU A 84 -10.77 8.06 6.98
N ASP A 85 -11.28 8.37 8.18
CA ASP A 85 -12.52 7.80 8.70
C ASP A 85 -13.73 8.14 7.82
N TYR A 86 -13.81 9.38 7.35
CA TYR A 86 -14.90 9.82 6.47
C TYR A 86 -14.99 9.01 5.17
N TYR A 87 -13.85 8.63 4.59
CA TYR A 87 -13.80 7.81 3.38
C TYR A 87 -13.71 6.30 3.66
N GLY A 88 -13.77 5.87 4.93
CA GLY A 88 -13.57 4.47 5.30
C GLY A 88 -12.22 3.92 4.87
N SER A 89 -11.21 4.77 4.81
CA SER A 89 -9.87 4.44 4.34
C SER A 89 -8.87 4.34 5.49
N TRP A 90 -7.76 3.67 5.26
CA TRP A 90 -6.67 3.57 6.23
C TRP A 90 -5.34 3.87 5.57
N LEU A 91 -4.39 4.30 6.37
CA LEU A 91 -3.01 4.54 5.96
C LEU A 91 -2.08 3.57 6.69
N GLU A 92 -1.44 2.68 5.95
CA GLU A 92 -0.41 1.81 6.45
C GLU A 92 0.97 2.40 6.14
N LEU A 93 1.83 2.49 7.14
CA LEU A 93 3.16 3.06 7.03
C LEU A 93 4.19 2.03 7.49
N SER A 94 5.07 1.63 6.60
CA SER A 94 6.13 0.66 6.87
C SER A 94 7.47 1.14 6.34
N SER A 95 8.56 0.70 6.95
CA SER A 95 9.91 0.92 6.45
C SER A 95 10.68 -0.38 6.41
N SER A 96 11.31 -0.66 5.28
CA SER A 96 12.15 -1.85 5.07
C SER A 96 13.64 -1.49 5.01
N SER A 97 14.44 -2.38 4.47
CA SER A 97 15.87 -2.14 4.24
C SER A 97 16.09 -1.14 3.11
N ASP A 98 15.35 -1.23 2.01
CA ASP A 98 15.54 -0.48 0.78
C ASP A 98 14.50 0.64 0.60
N TYR A 99 13.29 0.45 1.12
CA TYR A 99 12.14 1.31 0.87
C TYR A 99 11.44 1.75 2.15
N ALA A 100 10.78 2.88 2.07
CA ALA A 100 9.85 3.41 3.06
C ALA A 100 8.54 3.82 2.37
#